data_0754784158393ecd4436dacf63c31769
#
_entry.id   0754784158393ecd4436dacf63c31769
#
_cell.length_a   1.000
_cell.length_b   1.000
_cell.length_c   1.000
_cell.angle_alpha   90.00
_cell.angle_beta   90.00
_cell.angle_gamma   90.00
#
_symmetry.space_group_name_H-M   'P 1'
#
loop_
_entity.id
_entity.type
_entity.pdbx_description
1 polymer ?
#
loop_
_entity_poly.entity_id
_entity_poly.type
_entity_poly.pdbx_seq_one_letter_code
_entity_poly.pdbx_strand_id
1 'polypeptide(L)'
;MNVKVTSAMLATLMACTLIQPSKAVQPQVSEPAVVEQLGSADELMAVVSAEAIVARQAAENIQHPQGIGLYLDSVALLNVGREMIGGECYVTVKSFLAAAQPQAVVEQVDGGVSVSATDPATQETLQMSVYDGACYVVANDRYLYLDQGVVNLNGDLAIPVDTLAEILNLKLVRDDATGYIRLYTQEGQGYITPGSAYYNSNDLYWLSHIIYSESGNQPMAGKIAVGNVVMNRVASYKFPNTVEGVIFQKNQFSPASSGSIHRDPNWESVVAANLVLDGAVVLDNALFFNRAGLDCYASRNRAYVATIGGHSFYA
;
A
#
# COMPACT_ATOMS: atom_id res chain seq x y z
N MET A 1 33.93 47.28 0.31
CA MET A 1 35.16 46.56 0.68
C MET A 1 34.99 45.12 0.15
N ASN A 2 35.59 44.88 -1.03
CA ASN A 2 35.46 43.59 -1.76
C ASN A 2 36.57 42.66 -1.28
N VAL A 3 36.22 41.46 -0.86
CA VAL A 3 37.21 40.39 -0.67
C VAL A 3 36.88 39.29 -1.71
N LYS A 4 37.77 39.20 -2.70
CA LYS A 4 37.84 38.07 -3.66
C LYS A 4 38.58 36.92 -2.97
N VAL A 5 38.00 35.74 -2.99
CA VAL A 5 38.68 34.48 -2.66
C VAL A 5 38.96 33.75 -3.98
N THR A 6 40.25 33.64 -4.27
CA THR A 6 40.78 32.90 -5.44
C THR A 6 40.87 31.42 -5.12
N SER A 7 40.34 30.60 -6.04
CA SER A 7 40.46 29.15 -6.06
C SER A 7 41.81 28.73 -6.60
N ALA A 8 42.57 27.93 -5.86
CA ALA A 8 43.82 27.33 -6.30
C ALA A 8 43.56 25.85 -6.66
N MET A 9 43.69 25.52 -7.95
CA MET A 9 43.80 24.15 -8.46
C MET A 9 45.21 23.61 -8.16
N LEU A 10 45.24 22.46 -7.51
CA LEU A 10 46.48 21.65 -7.41
C LEU A 10 46.31 20.40 -8.29
N ALA A 11 46.98 20.42 -9.44
CA ALA A 11 47.11 19.28 -10.32
C ALA A 11 48.27 18.40 -9.86
N THR A 12 48.02 17.17 -9.47
CA THR A 12 49.06 16.17 -9.20
C THR A 12 49.19 15.24 -10.39
N LEU A 13 50.28 15.40 -11.14
CA LEU A 13 50.74 14.45 -12.18
C LEU A 13 51.24 13.20 -11.50
N MET A 14 50.66 12.03 -11.76
CA MET A 14 51.31 10.74 -11.51
C MET A 14 51.82 10.14 -12.80
N ALA A 15 53.12 9.88 -12.78
CA ALA A 15 53.88 9.31 -13.88
C ALA A 15 53.49 7.82 -14.10
N CYS A 16 53.18 7.51 -15.33
CA CYS A 16 52.93 6.15 -15.81
C CYS A 16 54.30 5.46 -16.08
N THR A 17 54.69 4.50 -15.24
CA THR A 17 55.82 3.60 -15.55
C THR A 17 55.28 2.39 -16.32
N LEU A 18 55.71 2.26 -17.54
CA LEU A 18 55.48 1.10 -18.41
C LEU A 18 56.27 -0.12 -17.88
N ILE A 19 55.53 -1.12 -17.42
CA ILE A 19 56.09 -2.47 -17.15
C ILE A 19 55.73 -3.32 -18.38
N GLN A 20 56.78 -3.85 -19.03
CA GLN A 20 56.63 -4.80 -20.14
C GLN A 20 56.10 -6.14 -19.66
N PRO A 21 55.25 -6.86 -20.43
CA PRO A 21 54.75 -8.17 -20.00
C PRO A 21 55.85 -9.26 -20.21
N SER A 22 56.16 -9.95 -19.12
CA SER A 22 56.90 -11.20 -19.19
C SER A 22 56.05 -12.30 -19.81
N LYS A 23 56.71 -13.15 -20.63
CA LYS A 23 56.10 -14.29 -21.35
C LYS A 23 55.23 -15.14 -20.43
N ALA A 24 53.97 -15.28 -20.75
CA ALA A 24 53.06 -16.21 -20.12
C ALA A 24 53.46 -17.64 -20.51
N VAL A 25 53.73 -18.45 -19.48
CA VAL A 25 53.76 -19.92 -19.57
C VAL A 25 52.30 -20.36 -19.64
N GLN A 26 51.93 -21.02 -20.72
CA GLN A 26 50.60 -21.64 -20.86
C GLN A 26 50.52 -22.82 -19.86
N PRO A 27 49.50 -22.88 -19.01
CA PRO A 27 49.20 -24.13 -18.30
C PRO A 27 48.56 -25.09 -19.31
N GLN A 28 49.14 -26.30 -19.41
CA GLN A 28 48.48 -27.42 -20.08
C GLN A 28 47.15 -27.69 -19.36
N VAL A 29 46.07 -27.48 -20.07
CA VAL A 29 44.74 -27.92 -19.66
C VAL A 29 44.73 -29.42 -19.88
N SER A 30 44.80 -30.18 -18.79
CA SER A 30 44.39 -31.58 -18.78
C SER A 30 42.89 -31.59 -18.94
N GLU A 31 42.40 -32.20 -20.00
CA GLU A 31 40.97 -32.49 -20.18
C GLU A 31 40.40 -33.16 -18.92
N PRO A 32 39.30 -32.70 -18.35
CA PRO A 32 38.53 -33.49 -17.41
C PRO A 32 37.76 -34.55 -18.20
N ALA A 33 38.26 -35.79 -18.16
CA ALA A 33 37.41 -36.94 -18.42
C ALA A 33 36.33 -36.94 -17.34
N VAL A 34 35.13 -36.54 -17.67
CA VAL A 34 33.80 -36.97 -17.20
C VAL A 34 32.77 -36.04 -17.84
N VAL A 35 32.49 -36.23 -19.09
CA VAL A 35 31.23 -35.82 -19.73
C VAL A 35 30.64 -37.06 -20.37
N GLU A 36 30.22 -38.00 -19.56
CA GLU A 36 29.24 -39.03 -19.92
C GLU A 36 28.25 -39.15 -18.79
N GLN A 37 27.06 -38.74 -19.10
CA GLN A 37 25.72 -38.92 -18.51
C GLN A 37 25.03 -37.58 -18.23
N LEU A 38 24.88 -36.74 -19.25
CA LEU A 38 23.74 -35.86 -19.31
C LEU A 38 22.61 -36.66 -20.01
N GLY A 39 21.64 -37.09 -19.23
CA GLY A 39 20.42 -37.70 -19.73
C GLY A 39 19.74 -36.81 -20.77
N SER A 40 18.86 -37.38 -21.57
CA SER A 40 18.10 -36.66 -22.58
C SER A 40 17.39 -35.44 -21.96
N ALA A 41 17.09 -34.43 -22.77
CA ALA A 41 16.35 -33.24 -22.31
C ALA A 41 15.02 -33.62 -21.60
N ASP A 42 14.42 -34.75 -22.00
CA ASP A 42 13.20 -35.29 -21.38
C ASP A 42 13.48 -35.86 -19.97
N GLU A 43 14.63 -36.47 -19.74
CA GLU A 43 15.02 -36.96 -18.41
C GLU A 43 15.34 -35.81 -17.45
N LEU A 44 16.01 -34.75 -17.93
CA LEU A 44 16.26 -33.52 -17.17
C LEU A 44 14.95 -32.83 -16.81
N MET A 45 14.00 -32.72 -17.74
CA MET A 45 12.68 -32.15 -17.50
C MET A 45 11.87 -33.01 -16.51
N ALA A 46 12.00 -34.34 -16.56
CA ALA A 46 11.35 -35.23 -15.60
C ALA A 46 11.93 -35.09 -14.19
N VAL A 47 13.24 -34.94 -14.05
CA VAL A 47 13.91 -34.73 -12.76
C VAL A 47 13.50 -33.37 -12.15
N VAL A 48 13.53 -32.29 -12.93
CA VAL A 48 13.08 -30.96 -12.47
C VAL A 48 11.60 -30.99 -12.06
N SER A 49 10.76 -31.73 -12.81
CA SER A 49 9.35 -31.90 -12.45
C SER A 49 9.16 -32.72 -11.17
N ALA A 50 9.96 -33.76 -10.97
CA ALA A 50 9.92 -34.60 -9.77
C ALA A 50 10.40 -33.82 -8.52
N GLU A 51 11.49 -33.07 -8.63
CA GLU A 51 11.98 -32.20 -7.54
C GLU A 51 10.97 -31.10 -7.18
N ALA A 52 10.32 -30.48 -8.17
CA ALA A 52 9.28 -29.50 -7.95
C ALA A 52 8.05 -30.13 -7.26
N ILE A 53 7.66 -31.36 -7.62
CA ILE A 53 6.58 -32.09 -6.94
C ILE A 53 6.95 -32.42 -5.50
N VAL A 54 8.17 -32.91 -5.25
CA VAL A 54 8.65 -33.23 -3.90
C VAL A 54 8.74 -31.96 -3.05
N ALA A 55 9.25 -30.86 -3.60
CA ALA A 55 9.30 -29.56 -2.91
C ALA A 55 7.88 -29.05 -2.58
N ARG A 56 6.94 -29.21 -3.52
CA ARG A 56 5.53 -28.85 -3.29
C ARG A 56 4.90 -29.71 -2.20
N GLN A 57 5.08 -31.02 -2.23
CA GLN A 57 4.59 -31.95 -1.20
C GLN A 57 5.23 -31.71 0.18
N ALA A 58 6.53 -31.35 0.22
CA ALA A 58 7.19 -30.95 1.45
C ALA A 58 6.61 -29.65 2.02
N ALA A 59 6.32 -28.67 1.15
CA ALA A 59 5.66 -27.43 1.54
C ALA A 59 4.22 -27.65 2.08
N GLU A 60 3.49 -28.61 1.51
CA GLU A 60 2.13 -28.97 1.95
C GLU A 60 2.08 -29.66 3.32
N ASN A 61 3.19 -30.24 3.78
CA ASN A 61 3.31 -30.89 5.10
C ASN A 61 3.77 -29.93 6.21
N ILE A 62 4.05 -28.66 5.91
CA ILE A 62 4.43 -27.66 6.92
C ILE A 62 3.19 -27.25 7.71
N GLN A 63 3.26 -27.33 9.04
CA GLN A 63 2.20 -26.78 9.89
C GLN A 63 2.30 -25.25 9.92
N HIS A 64 1.28 -24.60 9.38
CA HIS A 64 1.18 -23.14 9.39
C HIS A 64 0.43 -22.63 10.62
N PRO A 65 0.84 -21.49 11.21
CA PRO A 65 0.05 -20.83 12.25
C PRO A 65 -1.39 -20.60 11.78
N GLN A 66 -2.37 -20.91 12.64
CA GLN A 66 -3.82 -20.81 12.34
C GLN A 66 -4.28 -21.58 11.06
N GLY A 67 -3.47 -22.52 10.56
CA GLY A 67 -3.78 -23.23 9.32
C GLY A 67 -3.63 -22.39 8.03
N ILE A 68 -3.18 -21.14 8.14
CA ILE A 68 -3.01 -20.24 6.98
C ILE A 68 -1.59 -20.36 6.45
N GLY A 69 -1.43 -20.92 5.26
CA GLY A 69 -0.13 -20.95 4.54
C GLY A 69 0.23 -19.57 4.02
N LEU A 70 1.35 -19.02 4.46
CA LEU A 70 1.89 -17.73 4.00
C LEU A 70 3.31 -17.91 3.53
N TYR A 71 3.60 -17.47 2.32
CA TYR A 71 4.90 -17.65 1.65
C TYR A 71 5.39 -16.34 1.04
N LEU A 72 6.70 -16.13 1.09
CA LEU A 72 7.40 -15.07 0.34
C LEU A 72 8.48 -15.74 -0.51
N ASP A 73 8.45 -15.53 -1.82
CA ASP A 73 9.39 -16.14 -2.80
C ASP A 73 9.60 -17.64 -2.57
N SER A 74 8.50 -18.35 -2.35
CA SER A 74 8.44 -19.79 -2.06
C SER A 74 8.96 -20.21 -0.66
N VAL A 75 9.38 -19.29 0.18
CA VAL A 75 9.78 -19.55 1.57
C VAL A 75 8.57 -19.39 2.50
N ALA A 76 8.29 -20.41 3.32
CA ALA A 76 7.20 -20.36 4.29
C ALA A 76 7.51 -19.40 5.44
N LEU A 77 6.62 -18.45 5.70
CA LEU A 77 6.75 -17.46 6.77
C LEU A 77 6.15 -17.99 8.08
N LEU A 78 6.80 -18.98 8.70
CA LEU A 78 6.27 -19.66 9.90
C LEU A 78 6.26 -18.77 11.16
N ASN A 79 7.19 -17.85 11.27
CA ASN A 79 7.32 -16.97 12.45
C ASN A 79 6.50 -15.68 12.35
N VAL A 80 5.74 -15.48 11.28
CA VAL A 80 4.83 -14.33 11.12
C VAL A 80 3.50 -14.67 11.79
N GLY A 81 3.13 -13.92 12.82
CA GLY A 81 1.82 -14.01 13.45
C GLY A 81 0.72 -13.65 12.45
N ARG A 82 -0.37 -14.43 12.43
CA ARG A 82 -1.47 -14.21 11.47
C ARG A 82 -2.81 -14.71 11.99
N GLU A 83 -3.87 -14.06 11.54
CA GLU A 83 -5.26 -14.41 11.89
C GLU A 83 -6.21 -13.95 10.76
N MET A 84 -7.32 -14.70 10.56
CA MET A 84 -8.40 -14.25 9.68
C MET A 84 -9.35 -13.34 10.44
N ILE A 85 -9.48 -12.09 10.01
CA ILE A 85 -10.32 -11.08 10.65
C ILE A 85 -11.16 -10.42 9.55
N GLY A 86 -12.48 -10.45 9.68
CA GLY A 86 -13.39 -9.87 8.69
C GLY A 86 -13.28 -10.50 7.28
N GLY A 87 -12.69 -11.69 7.15
CA GLY A 87 -12.45 -12.35 5.85
C GLY A 87 -11.09 -12.04 5.23
N GLU A 88 -10.28 -11.20 5.86
CA GLU A 88 -8.93 -10.85 5.43
C GLU A 88 -7.86 -11.52 6.32
N CYS A 89 -6.73 -11.86 5.74
CA CYS A 89 -5.58 -12.37 6.50
C CYS A 89 -4.78 -11.21 7.07
N TYR A 90 -4.88 -11.00 8.38
CA TYR A 90 -4.06 -10.06 9.12
C TYR A 90 -2.73 -10.70 9.46
N VAL A 91 -1.64 -9.95 9.33
CA VAL A 91 -0.29 -10.39 9.66
C VAL A 91 0.40 -9.37 10.56
N THR A 92 1.22 -9.85 11.50
CA THR A 92 1.98 -8.98 12.39
C THR A 92 3.06 -8.22 11.63
N VAL A 93 3.05 -6.89 11.77
CA VAL A 93 3.88 -5.97 10.99
C VAL A 93 5.37 -6.20 11.20
N LYS A 94 5.82 -6.28 12.47
CA LYS A 94 7.25 -6.44 12.79
C LYS A 94 7.82 -7.74 12.25
N SER A 95 7.13 -8.85 12.51
CA SER A 95 7.60 -10.17 12.08
C SER A 95 7.55 -10.35 10.57
N PHE A 96 6.56 -9.75 9.90
CA PHE A 96 6.48 -9.73 8.45
C PHE A 96 7.62 -8.93 7.84
N LEU A 97 7.87 -7.71 8.32
CA LEU A 97 8.96 -6.87 7.83
C LEU A 97 10.33 -7.49 8.09
N ALA A 98 10.53 -8.15 9.24
CA ALA A 98 11.77 -8.86 9.52
C ALA A 98 12.06 -9.97 8.48
N ALA A 99 11.03 -10.56 7.89
CA ALA A 99 11.19 -11.57 6.84
C ALA A 99 11.28 -10.95 5.43
N ALA A 100 10.45 -9.94 5.13
CA ALA A 100 10.34 -9.36 3.79
C ALA A 100 11.34 -8.23 3.52
N GLN A 101 11.70 -7.47 4.56
CA GLN A 101 12.56 -6.28 4.49
C GLN A 101 13.53 -6.26 5.68
N PRO A 102 14.54 -7.18 5.76
CA PRO A 102 15.40 -7.31 6.94
C PRO A 102 16.19 -6.06 7.29
N GLN A 103 16.36 -5.13 6.33
CA GLN A 103 17.03 -3.84 6.52
C GLN A 103 16.09 -2.74 7.03
N ALA A 104 14.77 -3.00 7.12
CA ALA A 104 13.83 -2.01 7.63
C ALA A 104 14.06 -1.74 9.12
N VAL A 105 14.05 -0.47 9.48
CA VAL A 105 14.08 -0.03 10.87
C VAL A 105 12.64 0.13 11.36
N VAL A 106 12.28 -0.61 12.39
CA VAL A 106 10.95 -0.57 13.02
C VAL A 106 11.10 -0.03 14.42
N GLU A 107 10.62 1.20 14.64
CA GLU A 107 10.70 1.90 15.91
C GLU A 107 9.33 1.91 16.61
N GLN A 108 9.36 1.68 17.92
CA GLN A 108 8.15 1.83 18.74
C GLN A 108 7.90 3.33 18.97
N VAL A 109 6.70 3.79 18.67
CA VAL A 109 6.22 5.14 18.96
C VAL A 109 5.01 5.06 19.90
N ASP A 110 4.57 6.20 20.42
CA ASP A 110 3.38 6.22 21.29
C ASP A 110 2.14 5.75 20.53
N GLY A 111 1.52 4.67 21.04
CA GLY A 111 0.35 4.03 20.44
C GLY A 111 0.58 3.28 19.13
N GLY A 112 1.84 3.11 18.65
CA GLY A 112 2.07 2.49 17.35
C GLY A 112 3.50 2.13 17.03
N VAL A 113 3.75 1.92 15.74
CA VAL A 113 5.09 1.70 15.18
C VAL A 113 5.33 2.63 13.99
N SER A 114 6.56 3.12 13.88
CA SER A 114 7.09 3.80 12.70
C SER A 114 8.08 2.88 12.00
N VAL A 115 8.00 2.82 10.69
CA VAL A 115 8.87 2.01 9.84
C VAL A 115 9.58 2.88 8.83
N SER A 116 10.88 2.70 8.71
CA SER A 116 11.68 3.28 7.63
C SER A 116 12.51 2.21 6.94
N ALA A 117 12.57 2.27 5.61
CA ALA A 117 13.39 1.38 4.81
C ALA A 117 13.88 2.09 3.55
N THR A 118 14.97 1.57 2.97
CA THR A 118 15.46 2.02 1.65
C THR A 118 15.65 0.78 0.81
N ASP A 119 15.04 0.75 -0.35
CA ASP A 119 15.26 -0.33 -1.32
C ASP A 119 16.67 -0.22 -1.91
N PRO A 120 17.50 -1.25 -1.80
CA PRO A 120 18.90 -1.18 -2.23
C PRO A 120 19.05 -1.10 -3.76
N ALA A 121 18.09 -1.58 -4.53
CA ALA A 121 18.14 -1.59 -5.98
C ALA A 121 17.64 -0.29 -6.59
N THR A 122 16.49 0.23 -6.12
CA THR A 122 15.85 1.44 -6.65
C THR A 122 16.27 2.71 -5.91
N GLN A 123 16.81 2.61 -4.69
CA GLN A 123 17.11 3.71 -3.76
C GLN A 123 15.84 4.46 -3.30
N GLU A 124 14.67 3.92 -3.57
CA GLU A 124 13.42 4.45 -3.03
C GLU A 124 13.32 4.23 -1.53
N THR A 125 12.63 5.12 -0.85
CA THR A 125 12.44 5.05 0.60
C THR A 125 10.99 4.74 0.95
N LEU A 126 10.81 3.98 2.01
CA LEU A 126 9.53 3.77 2.69
C LEU A 126 9.53 4.52 4.02
N GLN A 127 8.47 5.28 4.25
CA GLN A 127 8.09 5.81 5.56
C GLN A 127 6.66 5.33 5.84
N MET A 128 6.50 4.47 6.86
CA MET A 128 5.19 3.91 7.20
C MET A 128 4.89 4.12 8.68
N SER A 129 3.65 4.40 9.01
CA SER A 129 3.15 4.54 10.38
C SER A 129 1.90 3.69 10.59
N VAL A 130 1.89 2.90 11.64
CA VAL A 130 0.80 1.99 12.02
C VAL A 130 0.45 2.25 13.47
N TYR A 131 -0.81 2.62 13.76
CA TYR A 131 -1.28 2.92 15.11
C TYR A 131 -2.38 1.95 15.54
N ASP A 132 -2.33 1.51 16.79
CA ASP A 132 -3.32 0.58 17.35
C ASP A 132 -4.74 1.13 17.26
N GLY A 133 -5.67 0.33 16.77
CA GLY A 133 -7.07 0.70 16.60
C GLY A 133 -7.35 1.75 15.50
N ALA A 134 -6.35 2.23 14.77
CA ALA A 134 -6.57 3.14 13.64
C ALA A 134 -7.27 2.40 12.49
N CYS A 135 -8.19 3.09 11.80
CA CYS A 135 -8.86 2.52 10.61
C CYS A 135 -8.07 2.71 9.32
N TYR A 136 -6.80 3.06 9.40
CA TYR A 136 -5.91 3.23 8.24
C TYR A 136 -4.44 3.09 8.61
N VAL A 137 -3.62 2.86 7.59
CA VAL A 137 -2.15 2.93 7.65
C VAL A 137 -1.68 4.06 6.75
N VAL A 138 -0.61 4.73 7.13
CA VAL A 138 0.05 5.72 6.26
C VAL A 138 1.36 5.14 5.76
N ALA A 139 1.57 5.16 4.45
CA ALA A 139 2.82 4.75 3.81
C ALA A 139 3.17 5.71 2.68
N ASN A 140 4.32 6.38 2.75
CA ASN A 140 4.77 7.39 1.79
C ASN A 140 3.69 8.44 1.48
N ASP A 141 3.00 8.95 2.51
CA ASP A 141 1.87 9.88 2.42
C ASP A 141 0.63 9.33 1.66
N ARG A 142 0.57 8.01 1.41
CA ARG A 142 -0.65 7.30 1.02
C ARG A 142 -1.40 6.85 2.27
N TYR A 143 -2.74 6.94 2.23
CA TYR A 143 -3.63 6.62 3.34
C TYR A 143 -4.48 5.40 2.98
N LEU A 144 -4.08 4.23 3.43
CA LEU A 144 -4.70 2.95 3.09
C LEU A 144 -5.75 2.59 4.15
N TYR A 145 -7.01 2.55 3.74
CA TYR A 145 -8.13 2.22 4.63
C TYR A 145 -8.14 0.74 5.00
N LEU A 146 -8.45 0.46 6.26
CA LEU A 146 -8.59 -0.88 6.80
C LEU A 146 -10.01 -1.02 7.39
N ASP A 147 -10.83 -1.90 6.82
CA ASP A 147 -12.22 -2.06 7.24
C ASP A 147 -12.36 -2.49 8.71
N GLN A 148 -11.51 -3.38 9.17
CA GLN A 148 -11.46 -3.84 10.56
C GLN A 148 -10.41 -3.09 11.40
N GLY A 149 -9.73 -2.08 10.83
CA GLY A 149 -8.68 -1.32 11.49
C GLY A 149 -7.40 -2.10 11.72
N VAL A 150 -6.45 -1.44 12.38
CA VAL A 150 -5.22 -2.06 12.91
C VAL A 150 -5.57 -2.82 14.18
N VAL A 151 -5.13 -4.06 14.29
CA VAL A 151 -5.40 -4.91 15.44
C VAL A 151 -4.12 -5.31 16.16
N ASN A 152 -4.21 -5.64 17.45
CA ASN A 152 -3.09 -6.15 18.22
C ASN A 152 -3.18 -7.68 18.32
N LEU A 153 -2.21 -8.39 17.74
CA LEU A 153 -2.07 -9.83 17.83
C LEU A 153 -0.91 -10.19 18.77
N ASN A 154 -1.24 -10.57 20.00
CA ASN A 154 -0.25 -11.02 21.00
C ASN A 154 0.87 -10.00 21.27
N GLY A 155 0.57 -8.70 21.24
CA GLY A 155 1.51 -7.63 21.53
C GLY A 155 2.23 -7.06 20.31
N ASP A 156 1.91 -7.53 19.11
CA ASP A 156 2.38 -6.94 17.85
C ASP A 156 1.19 -6.40 17.02
N LEU A 157 1.36 -5.25 16.39
CA LEU A 157 0.35 -4.68 15.50
C LEU A 157 0.26 -5.48 14.22
N ALA A 158 -0.97 -5.73 13.78
CA ALA A 158 -1.27 -6.50 12.58
C ALA A 158 -2.21 -5.73 11.66
N ILE A 159 -1.98 -5.88 10.36
CA ILE A 159 -2.77 -5.31 9.27
C ILE A 159 -2.99 -6.36 8.20
N PRO A 160 -3.93 -6.16 7.26
CA PRO A 160 -4.13 -7.08 6.16
C PRO A 160 -2.85 -7.30 5.35
N VAL A 161 -2.58 -8.55 4.99
CA VAL A 161 -1.42 -8.91 4.17
C VAL A 161 -1.48 -8.25 2.79
N ASP A 162 -2.68 -7.99 2.28
CA ASP A 162 -2.89 -7.26 1.02
C ASP A 162 -2.36 -5.83 1.10
N THR A 163 -2.63 -5.14 2.20
CA THR A 163 -2.10 -3.80 2.45
C THR A 163 -0.58 -3.78 2.50
N LEU A 164 0.05 -4.76 3.19
CA LEU A 164 1.52 -4.88 3.18
C LEU A 164 2.07 -5.22 1.80
N ALA A 165 1.37 -6.07 1.04
CA ALA A 165 1.75 -6.40 -0.33
C ALA A 165 1.71 -5.16 -1.24
N GLU A 166 0.69 -4.31 -1.10
CA GLU A 166 0.59 -3.04 -1.83
C GLU A 166 1.73 -2.08 -1.44
N ILE A 167 1.97 -1.88 -0.13
CA ILE A 167 3.01 -0.98 0.38
C ILE A 167 4.41 -1.39 -0.12
N LEU A 168 4.68 -2.69 -0.15
CA LEU A 168 5.98 -3.25 -0.53
C LEU A 168 6.07 -3.63 -2.01
N ASN A 169 5.06 -3.29 -2.83
CA ASN A 169 4.97 -3.68 -4.24
C ASN A 169 5.20 -5.19 -4.47
N LEU A 170 4.67 -6.04 -3.59
CA LEU A 170 4.72 -7.49 -3.73
C LEU A 170 3.55 -7.98 -4.60
N LYS A 171 3.81 -8.93 -5.47
CA LYS A 171 2.73 -9.64 -6.17
C LYS A 171 2.11 -10.66 -5.23
N LEU A 172 0.84 -10.47 -4.89
CA LEU A 172 0.06 -11.39 -4.06
C LEU A 172 -0.76 -12.34 -4.93
N VAL A 173 -0.71 -13.62 -4.62
CA VAL A 173 -1.51 -14.68 -5.26
C VAL A 173 -2.15 -15.53 -4.17
N ARG A 174 -3.45 -15.77 -4.27
CA ARG A 174 -4.18 -16.74 -3.45
C ARG A 174 -4.31 -18.05 -4.23
N ASP A 175 -3.91 -19.13 -3.59
CA ASP A 175 -4.05 -20.48 -4.16
C ASP A 175 -5.42 -21.04 -3.74
N ASP A 176 -6.36 -21.09 -4.65
CA ASP A 176 -7.74 -21.53 -4.39
C ASP A 176 -7.82 -23.00 -3.93
N ALA A 177 -6.83 -23.85 -4.30
CA ALA A 177 -6.82 -25.26 -3.93
C ALA A 177 -6.37 -25.49 -2.48
N THR A 178 -5.46 -24.66 -1.98
CA THR A 178 -4.86 -24.81 -0.65
C THR A 178 -5.29 -23.72 0.33
N GLY A 179 -5.86 -22.62 -0.16
CA GLY A 179 -6.10 -21.41 0.62
C GLY A 179 -4.83 -20.65 1.00
N TYR A 180 -3.68 -21.01 0.44
CA TYR A 180 -2.40 -20.40 0.78
C TYR A 180 -2.23 -19.03 0.11
N ILE A 181 -1.57 -18.13 0.83
CA ILE A 181 -1.20 -16.80 0.34
C ILE A 181 0.27 -16.82 -0.04
N ARG A 182 0.53 -16.49 -1.29
CA ARG A 182 1.87 -16.43 -1.87
C ARG A 182 2.20 -15.01 -2.29
N LEU A 183 3.28 -14.49 -1.75
CA LEU A 183 3.84 -13.20 -2.08
C LEU A 183 5.12 -13.40 -2.90
N TYR A 184 5.32 -12.53 -3.86
CA TYR A 184 6.51 -12.56 -4.71
C TYR A 184 7.11 -11.17 -4.79
N THR A 185 8.41 -11.07 -4.56
CA THR A 185 9.17 -9.84 -4.84
C THR A 185 9.17 -9.54 -6.33
N GLN A 186 9.16 -8.26 -6.68
CA GLN A 186 9.18 -7.80 -8.05
C GLN A 186 10.46 -6.99 -8.28
N GLU A 187 11.38 -7.47 -9.11
CA GLU A 187 12.64 -6.77 -9.40
C GLU A 187 12.40 -5.38 -9.96
N GLY A 188 13.13 -4.39 -9.45
CA GLY A 188 13.06 -3.00 -9.89
C GLY A 188 11.77 -2.27 -9.49
N GLN A 189 10.92 -2.90 -8.67
CA GLN A 189 9.77 -2.26 -8.03
C GLN A 189 10.20 -1.85 -6.62
N GLY A 190 10.25 -0.56 -6.34
CA GLY A 190 10.51 -0.06 -4.99
C GLY A 190 9.32 -0.23 -4.06
N TYR A 191 8.89 0.86 -3.48
CA TYR A 191 7.72 0.90 -2.58
C TYR A 191 6.51 1.54 -3.25
N ILE A 192 5.39 1.54 -2.54
CA ILE A 192 4.16 2.23 -2.96
C ILE A 192 4.46 3.65 -3.43
N THR A 193 3.84 4.05 -4.55
CA THR A 193 3.95 5.41 -5.11
C THR A 193 3.61 6.45 -4.04
N PRO A 194 4.46 7.45 -3.80
CA PRO A 194 4.20 8.48 -2.80
C PRO A 194 2.91 9.27 -3.07
N GLY A 195 2.22 9.67 -2.01
CA GLY A 195 0.97 10.43 -2.09
C GLY A 195 1.07 11.70 -2.93
N SER A 196 2.23 12.39 -2.89
CA SER A 196 2.49 13.58 -3.71
C SER A 196 2.47 13.33 -5.23
N ALA A 197 2.76 12.09 -5.66
CA ALA A 197 2.69 11.66 -7.06
C ALA A 197 1.37 10.94 -7.39
N TYR A 198 0.70 10.41 -6.39
CA TYR A 198 -0.52 9.62 -6.54
C TYR A 198 -1.79 10.49 -6.56
N TYR A 199 -1.94 11.41 -5.60
CA TYR A 199 -3.15 12.21 -5.50
C TYR A 199 -3.15 13.40 -6.46
N ASN A 200 -4.30 13.62 -7.12
CA ASN A 200 -4.53 14.89 -7.80
C ASN A 200 -4.74 15.99 -6.75
N SER A 201 -3.91 17.01 -6.76
CA SER A 201 -3.91 18.08 -5.75
C SER A 201 -5.21 18.91 -5.76
N ASN A 202 -5.83 19.12 -6.93
CA ASN A 202 -7.10 19.83 -7.04
C ASN A 202 -8.26 18.99 -6.47
N ASP A 203 -8.28 17.70 -6.74
CA ASP A 203 -9.29 16.80 -6.21
C ASP A 203 -9.16 16.66 -4.68
N LEU A 204 -7.93 16.53 -4.16
CA LEU A 204 -7.67 16.50 -2.73
C LEU A 204 -8.10 17.80 -2.04
N TYR A 205 -7.78 18.94 -2.64
CA TYR A 205 -8.19 20.25 -2.13
C TYR A 205 -9.70 20.34 -2.01
N TRP A 206 -10.44 20.15 -3.10
CA TRP A 206 -11.90 20.32 -3.08
C TRP A 206 -12.60 19.24 -2.25
N LEU A 207 -12.13 17.99 -2.30
CA LEU A 207 -12.73 16.90 -1.54
C LEU A 207 -12.58 17.12 -0.02
N SER A 208 -11.40 17.54 0.44
CA SER A 208 -11.20 17.84 1.87
C SER A 208 -12.05 18.99 2.36
N HIS A 209 -12.24 20.04 1.53
CA HIS A 209 -13.05 21.20 1.87
C HIS A 209 -14.55 20.89 1.94
N ILE A 210 -15.06 20.08 1.00
CA ILE A 210 -16.48 19.69 1.06
C ILE A 210 -16.76 18.72 2.20
N ILE A 211 -15.86 17.75 2.45
CA ILE A 211 -15.98 16.84 3.60
C ILE A 211 -16.01 17.64 4.90
N TYR A 212 -15.12 18.61 5.06
CA TYR A 212 -15.11 19.48 6.24
C TYR A 212 -16.40 20.29 6.37
N SER A 213 -16.86 20.90 5.29
CA SER A 213 -18.02 21.78 5.31
C SER A 213 -19.34 21.03 5.61
N GLU A 214 -19.44 19.78 5.16
CA GLU A 214 -20.66 18.96 5.32
C GLU A 214 -20.58 18.04 6.56
N SER A 215 -19.41 17.57 6.93
CA SER A 215 -19.25 16.52 7.94
C SER A 215 -18.05 16.69 8.90
N GLY A 216 -17.53 17.92 9.04
CA GLY A 216 -16.35 18.21 9.85
C GLY A 216 -16.41 17.75 11.30
N ASN A 217 -17.59 17.65 11.89
CA ASN A 217 -17.85 17.17 13.25
C ASN A 217 -18.32 15.71 13.30
N GLN A 218 -18.33 14.98 12.17
CA GLN A 218 -18.79 13.59 12.12
C GLN A 218 -17.60 12.63 12.41
N PRO A 219 -17.89 11.36 12.80
CA PRO A 219 -16.89 10.31 12.87
C PRO A 219 -16.21 10.10 11.51
N MET A 220 -15.02 9.47 11.50
CA MET A 220 -14.25 9.21 10.27
C MET A 220 -15.09 8.50 9.20
N ALA A 221 -15.84 7.48 9.56
CA ALA A 221 -16.75 6.79 8.63
C ALA A 221 -17.80 7.73 8.01
N GLY A 222 -18.31 8.70 8.75
CA GLY A 222 -19.25 9.72 8.24
C GLY A 222 -18.60 10.70 7.28
N LYS A 223 -17.33 11.07 7.53
CA LYS A 223 -16.52 11.89 6.63
C LYS A 223 -16.23 11.15 5.32
N ILE A 224 -15.78 9.89 5.41
CA ILE A 224 -15.54 9.02 4.24
C ILE A 224 -16.86 8.85 3.44
N ALA A 225 -18.00 8.61 4.12
CA ALA A 225 -19.29 8.46 3.46
C ALA A 225 -19.68 9.68 2.63
N VAL A 226 -19.47 10.90 3.13
CA VAL A 226 -19.69 12.14 2.36
C VAL A 226 -18.75 12.21 1.16
N GLY A 227 -17.48 11.86 1.33
CA GLY A 227 -16.52 11.76 0.23
C GLY A 227 -16.94 10.71 -0.81
N ASN A 228 -17.41 9.53 -0.39
CA ASN A 228 -17.93 8.49 -1.29
C ASN A 228 -19.11 9.01 -2.13
N VAL A 229 -20.04 9.81 -1.56
CA VAL A 229 -21.12 10.41 -2.36
C VAL A 229 -20.56 11.30 -3.47
N VAL A 230 -19.54 12.10 -3.19
CA VAL A 230 -18.89 12.94 -4.22
C VAL A 230 -18.29 12.05 -5.31
N MET A 231 -17.51 11.03 -4.95
CA MET A 231 -16.85 10.13 -5.91
C MET A 231 -17.86 9.28 -6.70
N ASN A 232 -18.91 8.79 -6.05
CA ASN A 232 -20.01 8.08 -6.73
C ASN A 232 -20.72 8.96 -7.76
N ARG A 233 -20.90 10.26 -7.47
CA ARG A 233 -21.40 11.21 -8.45
C ARG A 233 -20.45 11.42 -9.61
N VAL A 234 -19.14 11.57 -9.35
CA VAL A 234 -18.10 11.67 -10.40
C VAL A 234 -18.14 10.46 -11.33
N ALA A 235 -18.32 9.26 -10.78
CA ALA A 235 -18.44 8.03 -11.57
C ALA A 235 -19.79 7.87 -12.31
N SER A 236 -20.82 8.65 -11.92
CA SER A 236 -22.16 8.52 -12.49
C SER A 236 -22.36 9.45 -13.68
N TYR A 237 -22.84 8.92 -14.81
CA TYR A 237 -23.19 9.71 -16.01
C TYR A 237 -24.24 10.81 -15.80
N LYS A 238 -24.91 10.81 -14.65
CA LYS A 238 -25.94 11.81 -14.28
C LYS A 238 -25.37 13.11 -13.70
N PHE A 239 -24.09 13.12 -13.39
CA PHE A 239 -23.39 14.22 -12.73
C PHE A 239 -22.14 14.64 -13.51
N PRO A 240 -21.54 15.78 -13.19
CA PRO A 240 -20.21 16.14 -13.71
C PRO A 240 -19.17 15.07 -13.39
N ASN A 241 -18.19 14.89 -14.26
CA ASN A 241 -17.14 13.85 -14.19
C ASN A 241 -15.87 14.32 -13.47
N THR A 242 -15.93 15.38 -12.66
CA THR A 242 -14.81 15.90 -11.85
C THR A 242 -15.31 16.23 -10.44
N VAL A 243 -14.43 16.13 -9.45
CA VAL A 243 -14.73 16.47 -8.05
C VAL A 243 -15.23 17.90 -7.94
N GLU A 244 -14.49 18.86 -8.51
CA GLU A 244 -14.87 20.27 -8.53
C GLU A 244 -16.23 20.48 -9.21
N GLY A 245 -16.45 19.88 -10.37
CA GLY A 245 -17.71 19.98 -11.12
C GLY A 245 -18.92 19.47 -10.34
N VAL A 246 -18.76 18.36 -9.60
CA VAL A 246 -19.81 17.81 -8.72
C VAL A 246 -20.11 18.76 -7.57
N ILE A 247 -19.08 19.31 -6.94
CA ILE A 247 -19.22 20.20 -5.77
C ILE A 247 -19.90 21.51 -6.15
N PHE A 248 -19.51 22.13 -7.27
CA PHE A 248 -20.07 23.39 -7.74
C PHE A 248 -21.31 23.26 -8.63
N GLN A 249 -21.81 22.03 -8.80
CA GLN A 249 -23.06 21.83 -9.52
C GLN A 249 -24.20 22.59 -8.82
N LYS A 250 -24.96 23.35 -9.58
CA LYS A 250 -26.03 24.22 -9.07
C LYS A 250 -27.00 23.45 -8.15
N ASN A 251 -27.21 23.99 -6.96
CA ASN A 251 -28.19 23.51 -5.95
C ASN A 251 -27.83 22.12 -5.34
N GLN A 252 -26.56 21.67 -5.43
CA GLN A 252 -26.15 20.39 -4.83
C GLN A 252 -25.56 20.56 -3.42
N PHE A 253 -24.62 21.47 -3.26
CA PHE A 253 -23.94 21.68 -2.00
C PHE A 253 -24.09 23.13 -1.52
N SER A 254 -24.73 23.35 -0.38
CA SER A 254 -24.90 24.68 0.19
C SER A 254 -23.61 25.39 0.53
N PRO A 255 -22.52 24.72 1.00
CA PRO A 255 -21.24 25.35 1.22
C PRO A 255 -20.62 25.97 -0.03
N ALA A 256 -20.82 25.36 -1.20
CA ALA A 256 -20.33 25.90 -2.47
C ALA A 256 -21.04 27.21 -2.83
N SER A 257 -22.36 27.29 -2.63
CA SER A 257 -23.13 28.49 -2.95
C SER A 257 -22.98 29.62 -1.92
N SER A 258 -22.73 29.29 -0.65
CA SER A 258 -22.54 30.29 0.43
C SER A 258 -21.09 30.80 0.55
N GLY A 259 -20.14 30.15 -0.14
CA GLY A 259 -18.72 30.43 -0.01
C GLY A 259 -18.08 29.84 1.25
N SER A 260 -18.84 29.12 2.10
CA SER A 260 -18.27 28.52 3.31
C SER A 260 -17.34 27.33 3.03
N ILE A 261 -17.35 26.82 1.80
CA ILE A 261 -16.41 25.79 1.32
C ILE A 261 -14.94 26.23 1.35
N HIS A 262 -14.67 27.53 1.33
CA HIS A 262 -13.29 28.08 1.36
C HIS A 262 -12.67 28.13 2.76
N ARG A 263 -13.37 27.63 3.79
CA ARG A 263 -12.78 27.50 5.13
C ARG A 263 -11.80 26.35 5.16
N ASP A 264 -10.63 26.58 5.78
CA ASP A 264 -9.60 25.54 5.92
C ASP A 264 -10.16 24.29 6.59
N PRO A 265 -9.98 23.10 6.00
CA PRO A 265 -10.44 21.85 6.59
C PRO A 265 -9.63 21.49 7.82
N ASN A 266 -10.24 20.81 8.79
CA ASN A 266 -9.47 20.17 9.86
C ASN A 266 -8.70 18.97 9.31
N TRP A 267 -7.66 18.55 10.07
CA TRP A 267 -6.77 17.46 9.64
C TRP A 267 -7.52 16.16 9.37
N GLU A 268 -8.54 15.83 10.17
CA GLU A 268 -9.35 14.62 9.98
C GLU A 268 -10.12 14.61 8.65
N SER A 269 -10.57 15.79 8.18
CA SER A 269 -11.24 15.90 6.88
C SER A 269 -10.26 15.77 5.72
N VAL A 270 -9.01 16.21 5.90
CA VAL A 270 -7.92 15.97 4.95
C VAL A 270 -7.58 14.48 4.89
N VAL A 271 -7.45 13.83 6.05
CA VAL A 271 -7.25 12.36 6.12
C VAL A 271 -8.39 11.63 5.43
N ALA A 272 -9.65 11.98 5.70
CA ALA A 272 -10.79 11.35 5.05
C ALA A 272 -10.78 11.52 3.52
N ALA A 273 -10.36 12.69 3.02
CA ALA A 273 -10.22 12.93 1.59
C ALA A 273 -9.12 12.06 0.96
N ASN A 274 -7.96 11.94 1.61
CA ASN A 274 -6.90 11.03 1.18
C ASN A 274 -7.40 9.57 1.15
N LEU A 275 -8.06 9.11 2.21
CA LEU A 275 -8.64 7.76 2.28
C LEU A 275 -9.61 7.51 1.12
N VAL A 276 -10.50 8.44 0.82
CA VAL A 276 -11.47 8.32 -0.27
C VAL A 276 -10.77 8.30 -1.63
N LEU A 277 -9.76 9.14 -1.85
CA LEU A 277 -8.98 9.15 -3.09
C LEU A 277 -8.10 7.91 -3.23
N ASP A 278 -7.77 7.27 -2.12
CA ASP A 278 -7.07 5.98 -2.08
C ASP A 278 -8.01 4.77 -2.20
N GLY A 279 -9.30 5.00 -2.39
CA GLY A 279 -10.27 3.94 -2.64
C GLY A 279 -11.06 3.47 -1.43
N ALA A 280 -10.99 4.16 -0.28
CA ALA A 280 -11.82 3.83 0.87
C ALA A 280 -13.31 3.95 0.53
N VAL A 281 -14.06 2.86 0.72
CA VAL A 281 -15.49 2.78 0.46
C VAL A 281 -16.22 2.29 1.70
N VAL A 282 -17.05 3.16 2.28
CA VAL A 282 -18.01 2.80 3.33
C VAL A 282 -19.45 2.78 2.82
N LEU A 283 -19.67 3.33 1.61
CA LEU A 283 -20.96 3.36 0.89
C LEU A 283 -20.74 3.22 -0.62
N ASP A 284 -21.15 2.11 -1.22
CA ASP A 284 -20.91 1.80 -2.63
C ASP A 284 -21.71 2.64 -3.62
N ASN A 285 -22.96 2.98 -3.32
CA ASN A 285 -23.90 3.46 -4.32
C ASN A 285 -24.73 4.69 -3.89
N ALA A 286 -24.40 5.31 -2.75
CA ALA A 286 -25.11 6.50 -2.29
C ALA A 286 -24.77 7.70 -3.17
N LEU A 287 -25.81 8.37 -3.67
CA LEU A 287 -25.70 9.59 -4.48
C LEU A 287 -26.22 10.83 -3.76
N PHE A 288 -26.97 10.65 -2.67
CA PHE A 288 -27.59 11.70 -1.89
C PHE A 288 -27.40 11.46 -0.40
N PHE A 289 -27.33 12.53 0.37
CA PHE A 289 -27.39 12.46 1.83
C PHE A 289 -28.11 13.68 2.39
N ASN A 290 -28.64 13.55 3.58
CA ASN A 290 -29.22 14.62 4.37
C ASN A 290 -29.02 14.33 5.86
N ARG A 291 -29.27 15.34 6.68
CA ARG A 291 -29.30 15.14 8.13
C ARG A 291 -30.25 13.97 8.48
N ALA A 292 -29.80 13.09 9.34
CA ALA A 292 -30.58 11.94 9.77
C ALA A 292 -31.92 12.36 10.38
N GLY A 293 -32.97 11.66 10.00
CA GLY A 293 -34.35 11.96 10.42
C GLY A 293 -35.02 13.14 9.73
N LEU A 294 -34.35 13.81 8.78
CA LEU A 294 -34.96 14.90 8.02
C LEU A 294 -35.93 14.35 6.96
N ASP A 295 -37.17 14.82 7.00
CA ASP A 295 -38.12 14.60 5.91
C ASP A 295 -37.77 15.51 4.73
N CYS A 296 -37.26 14.93 3.65
CA CYS A 296 -36.74 15.65 2.49
C CYS A 296 -37.04 14.90 1.18
N TYR A 297 -36.70 15.51 0.04
CA TYR A 297 -36.89 14.87 -1.26
C TYR A 297 -36.21 13.49 -1.35
N ALA A 298 -34.97 13.38 -0.88
CA ALA A 298 -34.24 12.11 -0.95
C ALA A 298 -34.91 11.04 -0.08
N SER A 299 -35.31 11.35 1.14
CA SER A 299 -36.00 10.39 2.03
C SER A 299 -37.34 9.86 1.49
N ARG A 300 -38.02 10.67 0.65
CA ARG A 300 -39.33 10.29 0.05
C ARG A 300 -39.20 9.58 -1.31
N ASN A 301 -38.10 9.83 -2.06
CA ASN A 301 -38.04 9.47 -3.49
C ASN A 301 -36.81 8.64 -3.87
N ARG A 302 -35.92 8.33 -2.92
CA ARG A 302 -34.71 7.60 -3.16
C ARG A 302 -34.61 6.37 -2.26
N ALA A 303 -33.94 5.32 -2.72
CA ALA A 303 -33.70 4.13 -1.90
C ALA A 303 -32.77 4.51 -0.73
N TYR A 304 -33.17 4.19 0.48
CA TYR A 304 -32.35 4.34 1.67
C TYR A 304 -31.19 3.34 1.61
N VAL A 305 -29.98 3.81 1.91
CA VAL A 305 -28.77 2.98 1.95
C VAL A 305 -28.32 2.75 3.39
N ALA A 306 -27.99 3.80 4.12
CA ALA A 306 -27.52 3.72 5.49
C ALA A 306 -27.71 5.03 6.25
N THR A 307 -27.55 4.96 7.57
CA THR A 307 -27.31 6.14 8.43
C THR A 307 -25.96 5.99 9.09
N ILE A 308 -25.06 6.97 8.87
CA ILE A 308 -23.73 7.02 9.46
C ILE A 308 -23.56 8.37 10.15
N GLY A 309 -23.27 8.34 11.44
CA GLY A 309 -23.22 9.56 12.25
C GLY A 309 -24.53 10.35 12.17
N GLY A 310 -24.45 11.63 11.87
CA GLY A 310 -25.59 12.53 11.75
C GLY A 310 -26.26 12.57 10.37
N HIS A 311 -25.89 11.69 9.43
CA HIS A 311 -26.41 11.69 8.05
C HIS A 311 -27.09 10.39 7.65
N SER A 312 -28.19 10.50 6.93
CA SER A 312 -28.83 9.40 6.19
C SER A 312 -28.50 9.50 4.71
N PHE A 313 -28.11 8.38 4.10
CA PHE A 313 -27.61 8.26 2.74
C PHE A 313 -28.61 7.51 1.86
N TYR A 314 -28.69 7.89 0.57
CA TYR A 314 -29.67 7.38 -0.39
C TYR A 314 -29.03 7.18 -1.77
N ALA A 315 -29.50 6.17 -2.54
CA ALA A 315 -29.09 5.87 -3.91
C ALA A 315 -29.88 6.65 -4.98
#